data_08f6e96decc4caac9771b110103821dd
#
_entry.id   08f6e96decc4caac9771b110103821dd
#
_cell.length_a   1.000
_cell.length_b   1.000
_cell.length_c   1.000
_cell.angle_alpha   90.00
_cell.angle_beta   90.00
_cell.angle_gamma   90.00
#
_symmetry.space_group_name_H-M   'P 1'
#
loop_
_entity.id
_entity.type
_entity.pdbx_description
1 polymer ?
#
loop_
_entity_poly.entity_id
_entity_poly.type
_entity_poly.pdbx_seq_one_letter_code
_entity_poly.pdbx_strand_id
1 'polypeptide(L)'
;MNNILNQLYNNSKWHHIILFILPCLLFLNTIKNDFVLNDQMVIVKNQFVNSGFSGIPKILKNDTYKGFVNNDNSQIIPTGGRYRPFTLVLFAFIYQIFGANPMPFHVFNFLSFAFLCL
;
A
#
# COMPACT_ATOMS: atom_id res chain seq x y z
N MET A 1 -20.02 -33.55 12.95
CA MET A 1 -19.96 -32.11 12.66
C MET A 1 -19.56 -31.28 13.86
N ASN A 2 -20.11 -31.53 15.03
CA ASN A 2 -19.83 -30.76 16.28
C ASN A 2 -18.38 -30.86 16.77
N ASN A 3 -17.69 -31.99 16.57
CA ASN A 3 -16.29 -32.18 17.02
C ASN A 3 -15.30 -31.34 16.19
N ILE A 4 -15.55 -31.17 14.91
CA ILE A 4 -14.69 -30.36 14.02
C ILE A 4 -14.85 -28.87 14.38
N LEU A 5 -16.07 -28.41 14.59
CA LEU A 5 -16.36 -27.03 15.00
C LEU A 5 -15.74 -26.72 16.37
N ASN A 6 -15.83 -27.64 17.32
CA ASN A 6 -15.22 -27.47 18.65
C ASN A 6 -13.68 -27.49 18.58
N GLN A 7 -13.08 -28.29 17.71
CA GLN A 7 -11.65 -28.28 17.48
C GLN A 7 -11.18 -26.97 16.83
N LEU A 8 -11.92 -26.45 15.85
CA LEU A 8 -11.63 -25.17 15.23
C LEU A 8 -11.78 -24.03 16.23
N TYR A 9 -12.83 -24.04 17.04
CA TYR A 9 -13.09 -23.01 18.05
C TYR A 9 -12.02 -22.99 19.16
N ASN A 10 -11.51 -24.15 19.58
CA ASN A 10 -10.59 -24.25 20.71
C ASN A 10 -9.11 -24.15 20.32
N ASN A 11 -8.78 -24.10 19.00
CA ASN A 11 -7.40 -24.03 18.52
C ASN A 11 -7.08 -22.64 17.97
N SER A 12 -6.42 -21.81 18.77
CA SER A 12 -6.00 -20.45 18.43
C SER A 12 -5.28 -20.35 17.09
N LYS A 13 -4.52 -21.36 16.68
CA LYS A 13 -3.77 -21.37 15.40
C LYS A 13 -4.68 -21.31 14.19
N TRP A 14 -5.83 -21.97 14.22
CA TRP A 14 -6.79 -21.96 13.14
C TRP A 14 -7.45 -20.59 12.96
N HIS A 15 -7.69 -19.87 14.07
CA HIS A 15 -8.22 -18.51 13.99
C HIS A 15 -7.26 -17.57 13.26
N HIS A 16 -5.98 -17.60 13.58
CA HIS A 16 -4.97 -16.79 12.90
C HIS A 16 -4.85 -17.15 11.41
N ILE A 17 -4.88 -18.44 11.08
CA ILE A 17 -4.85 -18.88 9.68
C ILE A 17 -6.07 -18.37 8.91
N ILE A 18 -7.27 -18.48 9.47
CA ILE A 18 -8.50 -18.00 8.84
C ILE A 18 -8.47 -16.48 8.69
N LEU A 19 -8.06 -15.75 9.75
CA LEU A 19 -7.95 -14.29 9.73
C LEU A 19 -6.93 -13.78 8.70
N PHE A 20 -5.89 -14.55 8.43
CA PHE A 20 -4.91 -14.22 7.40
C PHE A 20 -5.41 -14.55 5.99
N ILE A 21 -5.96 -15.75 5.80
CA ILE A 21 -6.38 -16.24 4.47
C ILE A 21 -7.60 -15.47 3.96
N LEU A 22 -8.56 -15.15 4.82
CA LEU A 22 -9.80 -14.48 4.41
C LEU A 22 -9.55 -13.14 3.71
N PRO A 23 -8.77 -12.19 4.26
CA PRO A 23 -8.42 -10.96 3.56
C PRO A 23 -7.67 -11.23 2.24
N CYS A 24 -6.74 -12.19 2.23
CA CYS A 24 -6.02 -12.54 1.00
C CYS A 24 -6.98 -12.95 -0.12
N LEU A 25 -7.97 -13.81 0.18
CA LEU A 25 -8.96 -14.25 -0.80
C LEU A 25 -9.86 -13.11 -1.27
N LEU A 26 -10.33 -12.24 -0.36
CA LEU A 26 -11.20 -11.12 -0.70
C LEU A 26 -10.51 -10.09 -1.59
N PHE A 27 -9.22 -9.86 -1.40
CA PHE A 27 -8.45 -8.85 -2.13
C PHE A 27 -7.65 -9.40 -3.32
N LEU A 28 -7.67 -10.72 -3.59
CA LEU A 28 -7.02 -11.30 -4.77
C LEU A 28 -7.45 -10.63 -6.08
N ASN A 29 -8.70 -10.20 -6.17
CA ASN A 29 -9.24 -9.54 -7.36
C ASN A 29 -8.56 -8.18 -7.64
N THR A 30 -8.00 -7.53 -6.63
CA THR A 30 -7.36 -6.21 -6.77
C THR A 30 -5.99 -6.28 -7.45
N ILE A 31 -5.36 -7.45 -7.49
CA ILE A 31 -4.00 -7.63 -8.05
C ILE A 31 -3.91 -7.20 -9.51
N LYS A 32 -5.01 -7.35 -10.27
CA LYS A 32 -5.06 -7.02 -11.70
C LYS A 32 -5.52 -5.60 -11.99
N ASN A 33 -5.83 -4.82 -10.96
CA ASN A 33 -6.28 -3.45 -11.14
C ASN A 33 -5.11 -2.51 -11.43
N ASP A 34 -5.37 -1.50 -12.26
CA ASP A 34 -4.45 -0.40 -12.50
C ASP A 34 -4.45 0.62 -11.35
N PHE A 35 -3.47 1.50 -11.37
CA PHE A 35 -3.43 2.66 -10.47
C PHE A 35 -4.61 3.60 -10.70
N VAL A 36 -5.33 3.94 -9.63
CA VAL A 36 -6.53 4.78 -9.68
C VAL A 36 -6.32 6.06 -8.86
N LEU A 37 -6.83 7.18 -9.38
CA LEU A 37 -6.92 8.49 -8.70
C LEU A 37 -5.76 8.84 -7.75
N ASN A 38 -5.85 8.49 -6.49
CA ASN A 38 -4.82 8.78 -5.49
C ASN A 38 -3.47 8.12 -5.78
N ASP A 39 -3.48 6.92 -6.34
CA ASP A 39 -2.25 6.20 -6.68
C ASP A 39 -1.49 6.92 -7.79
N GLN A 40 -2.23 7.54 -8.72
CA GLN A 40 -1.64 8.39 -9.75
C GLN A 40 -0.86 9.57 -9.15
N MET A 41 -1.40 10.21 -8.10
CA MET A 41 -0.78 11.37 -7.47
C MET A 41 0.37 10.98 -6.53
N VAL A 42 0.23 9.85 -5.85
CA VAL A 42 1.12 9.45 -4.75
C VAL A 42 2.26 8.55 -5.24
N ILE A 43 2.03 7.78 -6.30
CA ILE A 43 3.00 6.83 -6.86
C ILE A 43 3.46 7.30 -8.24
N VAL A 44 2.56 7.27 -9.25
CA VAL A 44 2.95 7.39 -10.67
C VAL A 44 3.53 8.75 -11.01
N LYS A 45 2.92 9.83 -10.54
CA LYS A 45 3.31 11.22 -10.81
C LYS A 45 4.11 11.87 -9.68
N ASN A 46 4.46 11.14 -8.64
CA ASN A 46 5.23 11.67 -7.51
C ASN A 46 6.72 11.52 -7.77
N GLN A 47 7.41 12.63 -8.05
CA GLN A 47 8.85 12.65 -8.32
C GLN A 47 9.69 12.02 -7.21
N PHE A 48 9.29 12.22 -5.95
CA PHE A 48 10.06 11.72 -4.82
C PHE A 48 9.97 10.19 -4.73
N VAL A 49 8.78 9.63 -5.00
CA VAL A 49 8.58 8.17 -5.04
C VAL A 49 9.29 7.57 -6.27
N ASN A 50 9.17 8.21 -7.43
CA ASN A 50 9.78 7.74 -8.67
C ASN A 50 11.31 7.79 -8.65
N SER A 51 11.90 8.63 -7.81
CA SER A 51 13.35 8.66 -7.57
C SER A 51 13.85 7.49 -6.71
N GLY A 52 12.96 6.63 -6.23
CA GLY A 52 13.31 5.48 -5.42
C GLY A 52 14.06 5.87 -4.13
N PHE A 53 15.17 5.19 -3.85
CA PHE A 53 15.95 5.46 -2.63
C PHE A 53 16.48 6.89 -2.55
N SER A 54 16.84 7.50 -3.66
CA SER A 54 17.33 8.89 -3.68
C SER A 54 16.27 9.92 -3.31
N GLY A 55 15.00 9.57 -3.46
CA GLY A 55 13.86 10.40 -3.09
C GLY A 55 13.53 10.39 -1.59
N ILE A 56 13.99 9.39 -0.83
CA ILE A 56 13.64 9.20 0.59
C ILE A 56 13.92 10.45 1.44
N PRO A 57 15.08 11.12 1.35
CA PRO A 57 15.33 12.34 2.14
C PRO A 57 14.32 13.46 1.84
N LYS A 58 13.83 13.56 0.60
CA LYS A 58 12.81 14.54 0.21
C LYS A 58 11.43 14.14 0.74
N ILE A 59 11.09 12.86 0.71
CA ILE A 59 9.86 12.32 1.29
C ILE A 59 9.76 12.64 2.78
N LEU A 60 10.85 12.45 3.53
CA LEU A 60 10.88 12.68 4.97
C LEU A 60 10.76 14.16 5.36
N LYS A 61 11.11 15.08 4.46
CA LYS A 61 11.09 16.53 4.72
C LYS A 61 9.85 17.24 4.19
N ASN A 62 9.04 16.58 3.37
CA ASN A 62 7.95 17.21 2.66
C ASN A 62 6.61 16.50 2.89
N ASP A 63 5.54 17.19 2.53
CA ASP A 63 4.18 16.66 2.50
C ASP A 63 4.03 15.56 1.42
N THR A 64 3.04 14.68 1.60
CA THR A 64 2.72 13.56 0.72
C THR A 64 2.54 13.96 -0.75
N TYR A 65 1.93 15.10 -1.02
CA TYR A 65 1.63 15.56 -2.39
C TYR A 65 2.69 16.50 -2.98
N LYS A 66 3.72 16.86 -2.21
CA LYS A 66 4.73 17.82 -2.67
C LYS A 66 5.49 17.35 -3.93
N GLY A 67 5.77 16.06 -4.02
CA GLY A 67 6.42 15.46 -5.18
C GLY A 67 5.55 15.44 -6.44
N PHE A 68 4.23 15.43 -6.29
CA PHE A 68 3.26 15.54 -7.38
C PHE A 68 3.15 16.98 -7.88
N VAL A 69 2.99 17.95 -6.97
CA VAL A 69 2.83 19.38 -7.31
C VAL A 69 4.02 19.93 -8.08
N ASN A 70 5.23 19.45 -7.79
CA ASN A 70 6.43 19.90 -8.50
C ASN A 70 6.46 19.46 -9.98
N ASN A 71 5.70 18.43 -10.35
CA ASN A 71 5.69 17.87 -11.71
C ASN A 71 4.57 18.44 -12.60
N ASP A 72 3.40 18.57 -12.02
CA ASP A 72 2.26 19.17 -12.72
C ASP A 72 2.15 20.62 -12.23
N ASN A 73 2.20 21.60 -13.13
CA ASN A 73 1.84 22.99 -12.83
C ASN A 73 0.36 23.13 -12.41
N SER A 74 -0.27 22.03 -12.02
CA SER A 74 -1.65 21.98 -11.56
C SER A 74 -1.75 22.59 -10.17
N GLN A 75 -2.42 23.71 -10.07
CA GLN A 75 -2.73 24.41 -8.83
C GLN A 75 -3.73 23.65 -7.93
N ILE A 76 -4.09 22.42 -8.27
CA ILE A 76 -4.98 21.58 -7.48
C ILE A 76 -4.14 20.81 -6.47
N ILE A 77 -3.72 21.51 -5.44
CA ILE A 77 -3.19 20.87 -4.23
C ILE A 77 -4.42 20.38 -3.45
N PRO A 78 -4.52 19.06 -3.15
CA PRO A 78 -5.52 18.59 -2.20
C PRO A 78 -5.33 19.37 -0.90
N THR A 79 -6.31 20.22 -0.56
CA THR A 79 -6.28 21.06 0.63
C THR A 79 -6.23 20.20 1.88
N GLY A 80 -5.19 20.39 2.67
CA GLY A 80 -4.95 19.64 3.90
C GLY A 80 -3.70 18.79 3.79
N GLY A 81 -2.57 19.39 4.13
CA GLY A 81 -1.28 18.72 4.20
C GLY A 81 -1.37 17.40 4.95
N ARG A 82 -1.06 16.31 4.28
CA ARG A 82 -1.02 14.96 4.88
C ARG A 82 0.41 14.49 4.92
N TYR A 83 1.02 14.56 6.09
CA TYR A 83 2.35 14.04 6.29
C TYR A 83 2.28 12.53 6.58
N ARG A 84 2.60 11.71 5.59
CA ARG A 84 2.63 10.24 5.68
C ARG A 84 3.93 9.68 5.09
N PRO A 85 5.09 10.01 5.67
CA PRO A 85 6.38 9.67 5.09
C PRO A 85 6.60 8.16 4.99
N PHE A 86 6.15 7.38 5.96
CA PHE A 86 6.35 5.93 5.99
C PHE A 86 5.72 5.23 4.78
N THR A 87 4.48 5.60 4.43
CA THR A 87 3.80 5.04 3.26
C THR A 87 4.55 5.36 1.96
N LEU A 88 5.01 6.62 1.81
CA LEU A 88 5.76 7.03 0.62
C LEU A 88 7.13 6.37 0.53
N VAL A 89 7.82 6.19 1.66
CA VAL A 89 9.10 5.47 1.71
C VAL A 89 8.91 4.02 1.26
N LEU A 90 7.84 3.35 1.71
CA LEU A 90 7.51 2.00 1.24
C LEU A 90 7.21 1.98 -0.26
N PHE A 91 6.47 2.96 -0.76
CA PHE A 91 6.20 3.06 -2.20
C PHE A 91 7.47 3.33 -3.01
N ALA A 92 8.37 4.19 -2.53
CA ALA A 92 9.66 4.41 -3.16
C ALA A 92 10.52 3.14 -3.18
N PHE A 93 10.44 2.33 -2.14
CA PHE A 93 11.13 1.04 -2.08
C PHE A 93 10.58 0.04 -3.11
N ILE A 94 9.25 -0.09 -3.18
CA ILE A 94 8.60 -0.96 -4.18
C ILE A 94 8.90 -0.46 -5.60
N TYR A 95 8.81 0.86 -5.81
CA TYR A 95 9.09 1.48 -7.10
C TYR A 95 10.54 1.24 -7.57
N GLN A 96 11.50 1.30 -6.65
CA GLN A 96 12.91 1.04 -6.96
C GLN A 96 13.15 -0.37 -7.52
N ILE A 97 12.38 -1.36 -7.05
CA ILE A 97 12.56 -2.77 -7.43
C ILE A 97 11.70 -3.15 -8.63
N PHE A 98 10.46 -2.69 -8.67
CA PHE A 98 9.44 -3.14 -9.63
C PHE A 98 9.00 -2.06 -10.63
N GLY A 99 9.47 -0.81 -10.47
CA GLY A 99 9.04 0.32 -11.29
C GLY A 99 7.57 0.66 -11.09
N ALA A 100 6.94 1.21 -12.14
CA ALA A 100 5.53 1.62 -12.15
C ALA A 100 4.57 0.44 -12.40
N ASN A 101 4.85 -0.74 -11.88
CA ASN A 101 3.96 -1.89 -11.99
C ASN A 101 2.96 -1.88 -10.81
N PRO A 102 1.63 -1.82 -11.02
CA PRO A 102 0.65 -1.76 -9.95
C PRO A 102 0.58 -3.03 -9.09
N MET A 103 0.86 -4.19 -9.68
CA MET A 103 0.73 -5.48 -9.02
C MET A 103 1.48 -5.59 -7.67
N PRO A 104 2.79 -5.25 -7.55
CA PRO A 104 3.50 -5.32 -6.28
C PRO A 104 2.93 -4.41 -5.20
N PHE A 105 2.41 -3.23 -5.59
CA PHE A 105 1.78 -2.31 -4.63
C PHE A 105 0.48 -2.89 -4.06
N HIS A 106 -0.34 -3.51 -4.90
CA HIS A 106 -1.57 -4.19 -4.46
C HIS A 106 -1.26 -5.40 -3.59
N VAL A 107 -0.30 -6.24 -3.99
CA VAL A 107 0.16 -7.38 -3.18
C VAL A 107 0.65 -6.93 -1.81
N PHE A 108 1.48 -5.88 -1.76
CA PHE A 108 1.98 -5.35 -0.50
C PHE A 108 0.84 -4.82 0.39
N ASN A 109 -0.14 -4.11 -0.18
CA ASN A 109 -1.28 -3.57 0.55
C ASN A 109 -2.13 -4.66 1.18
N PHE A 110 -2.53 -5.67 0.42
CA PHE A 110 -3.38 -6.72 0.99
C PHE A 110 -2.63 -7.62 1.97
N LEU A 111 -1.35 -7.91 1.76
CA LEU A 111 -0.53 -8.63 2.74
C LEU A 111 -0.39 -7.83 4.04
N SER A 112 -0.11 -6.54 3.95
CA SER A 112 -0.06 -5.67 5.14
C SER A 112 -1.39 -5.69 5.90
N PHE A 113 -2.51 -5.65 5.19
CA PHE A 113 -3.83 -5.75 5.81
C PHE A 113 -4.07 -7.12 6.45
N ALA A 114 -3.70 -8.20 5.77
CA ALA A 114 -3.82 -9.55 6.32
C ALA A 114 -2.97 -9.73 7.60
N PHE A 115 -1.77 -9.14 7.65
CA PHE A 115 -0.95 -9.12 8.86
C PHE A 115 -1.55 -8.30 9.99
N LEU A 116 -2.24 -7.20 9.68
CA LEU A 116 -2.93 -6.39 10.70
C LEU A 116 -4.16 -7.09 11.29
N CYS A 117 -4.71 -8.10 10.61
CA CYS A 117 -5.83 -8.90 11.09
C CYS A 117 -5.42 -10.03 12.05
N LEU A 118 -4.11 -10.32 12.18
CA LEU A 118 -3.58 -11.35 13.09
C LEU A 118 -3.47 -10.87 14.52
#